data_a13f72bcf8e640ef7cb2792ac614b0d8
#
_entry.id   a13f72bcf8e640ef7cb2792ac614b0d8
#
_cell.length_a   1.000
_cell.length_b   1.000
_cell.length_c   1.000
_cell.angle_alpha   90.00
_cell.angle_beta   90.00
_cell.angle_gamma   90.00
#
_symmetry.space_group_name_H-M   'P 1'
#
loop_
_entity.id
_entity.type
_entity.pdbx_description
1 polymer ?
#
loop_
_entity_poly.entity_id
_entity_poly.type
_entity_poly.pdbx_seq_one_letter_code
_entity_poly.pdbx_strand_id
1 'polypeptide(L)'
;MKVFITQLIYVIPGKEDVFDQFEAIAIPIISKYNGRLLFRIRPSVETIIETSIEPPYEIHLVEFDSAQDFEEFKLDEERKQFLHLKKQSIKEAFLIEGTKI
;
A
#
# COMPACT_ATOMS: atom_id res chain seq x y z
N MET A 1 16.55 -6.66 -10.95
CA MET A 1 15.33 -7.49 -11.08
C MET A 1 14.17 -6.77 -10.45
N LYS A 2 13.11 -6.61 -11.19
CA LYS A 2 11.90 -5.95 -10.68
C LYS A 2 11.27 -6.72 -9.55
N VAL A 3 10.72 -5.98 -8.58
CA VAL A 3 9.95 -6.57 -7.49
C VAL A 3 8.53 -6.01 -7.52
N PHE A 4 7.58 -6.83 -7.13
CA PHE A 4 6.16 -6.47 -7.07
C PHE A 4 5.71 -6.57 -5.63
N ILE A 5 5.09 -5.49 -5.16
CA ILE A 5 4.63 -5.38 -3.78
C ILE A 5 3.10 -5.37 -3.80
N THR A 6 2.51 -6.38 -3.16
CA THR A 6 1.06 -6.43 -2.97
C THR A 6 0.76 -6.10 -1.52
N GLN A 7 -0.15 -5.17 -1.29
CA GLN A 7 -0.62 -4.84 0.06
C GLN A 7 -2.11 -5.05 0.17
N LEU A 8 -2.51 -5.79 1.20
CA LEU A 8 -3.91 -5.90 1.61
C LEU A 8 -4.05 -5.04 2.86
N ILE A 9 -4.80 -3.93 2.75
CA ILE A 9 -4.80 -2.88 3.77
C ILE A 9 -6.13 -2.87 4.52
N TYR A 10 -6.06 -2.91 5.85
CA TYR A 10 -7.22 -2.85 6.74
C TYR A 10 -7.19 -1.51 7.46
N VAL A 11 -8.25 -0.72 7.30
CA VAL A 11 -8.35 0.62 7.85
C VAL A 11 -9.22 0.60 9.11
N ILE A 12 -8.82 1.38 10.11
CA ILE A 12 -9.60 1.52 11.34
C ILE A 12 -10.92 2.23 10.98
N PRO A 13 -12.09 1.63 11.35
CA PRO A 13 -13.39 2.26 11.06
C PRO A 13 -13.43 3.73 11.53
N GLY A 14 -13.84 4.60 10.63
CA GLY A 14 -13.91 6.05 10.90
C GLY A 14 -12.62 6.79 10.55
N LYS A 15 -11.57 6.10 10.16
CA LYS A 15 -10.27 6.71 9.82
C LYS A 15 -9.95 6.66 8.34
N GLU A 16 -10.94 6.40 7.50
CA GLU A 16 -10.75 6.29 6.05
C GLU A 16 -10.18 7.59 5.45
N ASP A 17 -10.66 8.75 5.93
CA ASP A 17 -10.15 10.03 5.43
C ASP A 17 -8.69 10.26 5.80
N VAL A 18 -8.28 9.83 7.00
CA VAL A 18 -6.89 9.94 7.44
C VAL A 18 -5.99 9.03 6.58
N PHE A 19 -6.49 7.83 6.28
CA PHE A 19 -5.79 6.91 5.38
C PHE A 19 -5.62 7.54 4.00
N ASP A 20 -6.67 8.14 3.44
CA ASP A 20 -6.60 8.78 2.14
C ASP A 20 -5.61 9.95 2.14
N GLN A 21 -5.52 10.72 3.23
CA GLN A 21 -4.53 11.78 3.37
C GLN A 21 -3.11 11.23 3.30
N PHE A 22 -2.86 10.11 4.00
CA PHE A 22 -1.54 9.48 3.96
C PHE A 22 -1.19 9.01 2.55
N GLU A 23 -2.12 8.32 1.89
CA GLU A 23 -1.88 7.78 0.54
C GLU A 23 -1.70 8.88 -0.49
N ALA A 24 -2.37 10.02 -0.33
CA ALA A 24 -2.19 11.18 -1.21
C ALA A 24 -0.75 11.72 -1.16
N ILE A 25 -0.05 11.49 -0.06
CA ILE A 25 1.35 11.88 0.11
C ILE A 25 2.28 10.74 -0.35
N ALA A 26 2.01 9.52 0.10
CA ALA A 26 2.92 8.40 -0.11
C ALA A 26 2.96 7.90 -1.55
N ILE A 27 1.81 7.84 -2.23
CA ILE A 27 1.73 7.29 -3.59
C ILE A 27 2.60 8.09 -4.59
N PRO A 28 2.54 9.45 -4.63
CA PRO A 28 3.40 10.19 -5.55
C PRO A 28 4.90 9.98 -5.31
N ILE A 29 5.30 9.61 -4.09
CA ILE A 29 6.71 9.39 -3.74
C ILE A 29 7.26 8.13 -4.41
N ILE A 30 6.40 7.16 -4.73
CA ILE A 30 6.81 5.89 -5.35
C ILE A 30 7.68 6.13 -6.60
N SER A 31 7.29 7.09 -7.45
CA SER A 31 8.01 7.37 -8.69
C SER A 31 9.42 7.93 -8.47
N LYS A 32 9.72 8.49 -7.30
CA LYS A 32 11.05 8.99 -6.97
C LYS A 32 12.07 7.85 -6.79
N TYR A 33 11.60 6.65 -6.58
CA TYR A 33 12.43 5.46 -6.32
C TYR A 33 12.24 4.40 -7.39
N ASN A 34 12.02 4.82 -8.62
CA ASN A 34 11.88 3.92 -9.77
C ASN A 34 10.73 2.93 -9.59
N GLY A 35 9.65 3.40 -8.96
CA GLY A 35 8.47 2.61 -8.71
C GLY A 35 7.25 3.11 -9.48
N ARG A 36 6.22 2.28 -9.56
CA ARG A 36 4.98 2.57 -10.24
C ARG A 36 3.82 1.91 -9.51
N LEU A 37 2.77 2.67 -9.25
CA LEU A 37 1.52 2.09 -8.76
C LEU A 37 0.81 1.47 -9.95
N LEU A 38 0.72 0.15 -9.99
CA LEU A 38 0.10 -0.56 -11.11
C LEU A 38 -1.42 -0.55 -11.01
N PHE A 39 -1.96 -0.74 -9.82
CA PHE A 39 -3.39 -0.52 -9.59
C PHE A 39 -3.68 -0.39 -8.09
N ARG A 40 -4.86 0.17 -7.83
CA ARG A 40 -5.37 0.42 -6.49
C ARG A 40 -6.88 0.17 -6.54
N ILE A 41 -7.38 -0.75 -5.71
CA ILE A 41 -8.80 -1.11 -5.72
C ILE A 41 -9.35 -1.18 -4.30
N ARG A 42 -10.67 -0.98 -4.18
CA ARG A 42 -11.41 -1.20 -2.95
C ARG A 42 -12.45 -2.28 -3.23
N PRO A 43 -12.20 -3.53 -2.77
CA PRO A 43 -13.15 -4.61 -3.02
C PRO A 43 -14.46 -4.37 -2.28
N SER A 44 -15.56 -4.82 -2.89
CA SER A 44 -16.87 -4.80 -2.25
C SER A 44 -17.25 -6.24 -1.88
N VAL A 45 -18.26 -6.38 -1.04
CA VAL A 45 -18.74 -7.70 -0.62
C VAL A 45 -19.12 -8.55 -1.85
N GLU A 46 -19.71 -7.93 -2.86
CA GLU A 46 -20.16 -8.61 -4.07
C GLU A 46 -19.00 -9.16 -4.92
N THR A 47 -17.81 -8.62 -4.76
CA THR A 47 -16.63 -9.08 -5.52
C THR A 47 -15.90 -10.22 -4.83
N ILE A 48 -16.22 -10.50 -3.57
CA ILE A 48 -15.59 -11.58 -2.82
C ILE A 48 -16.35 -12.88 -3.08
N ILE A 49 -15.68 -13.85 -3.68
CA ILE A 49 -16.28 -15.16 -3.97
C ILE A 49 -16.22 -16.04 -2.74
N GLU A 50 -15.10 -16.05 -2.06
CA GLU A 50 -14.86 -16.90 -0.90
C GLU A 50 -13.78 -16.28 -0.04
N THR A 51 -13.95 -16.25 1.28
CA THR A 51 -12.94 -15.74 2.19
C THR A 51 -13.06 -16.39 3.56
N SER A 52 -11.89 -16.60 4.19
CA SER A 52 -11.80 -17.05 5.58
C SER A 52 -11.32 -15.94 6.51
N ILE A 53 -11.08 -14.76 5.96
CA ILE A 53 -10.60 -13.60 6.73
C ILE A 53 -11.46 -12.38 6.40
N GLU A 54 -11.35 -11.34 7.23
CA GLU A 54 -12.00 -10.07 6.94
C GLU A 54 -11.49 -9.54 5.59
N PRO A 55 -12.37 -9.11 4.68
CA PRO A 55 -11.93 -8.50 3.43
C PRO A 55 -11.17 -7.20 3.70
N PRO A 56 -10.10 -6.93 2.94
CA PRO A 56 -9.35 -5.68 3.11
C PRO A 56 -10.16 -4.48 2.63
N TYR A 57 -9.87 -3.32 3.21
CA TYR A 57 -10.45 -2.06 2.76
C TYR A 57 -9.93 -1.69 1.36
N GLU A 58 -8.63 -1.91 1.13
CA GLU A 58 -7.99 -1.51 -0.11
C GLU A 58 -6.84 -2.46 -0.45
N ILE A 59 -6.61 -2.67 -1.75
CA ILE A 59 -5.52 -3.51 -2.25
C ILE A 59 -4.68 -2.68 -3.21
N HIS A 60 -3.36 -2.71 -3.02
CA HIS A 60 -2.38 -2.06 -3.90
C HIS A 60 -1.48 -3.08 -4.55
N LEU A 61 -1.16 -2.85 -5.82
CA LEU A 61 -0.08 -3.55 -6.50
C LEU A 61 0.90 -2.50 -7.02
N VAL A 62 2.14 -2.58 -6.55
CA VAL A 62 3.20 -1.62 -6.89
C VAL A 62 4.39 -2.38 -7.44
N GLU A 63 5.08 -1.78 -8.42
CA GLU A 63 6.29 -2.33 -9.01
C GLU A 63 7.45 -1.40 -8.72
N PHE A 64 8.61 -1.96 -8.34
CA PHE A 64 9.87 -1.22 -8.26
C PHE A 64 10.89 -1.89 -9.15
N ASP A 65 11.83 -1.13 -9.70
CA ASP A 65 12.88 -1.68 -10.57
C ASP A 65 13.80 -2.64 -9.83
N SER A 66 13.92 -2.49 -8.50
CA SER A 66 14.74 -3.37 -7.68
C SER A 66 14.23 -3.41 -6.23
N ALA A 67 14.65 -4.41 -5.48
CA ALA A 67 14.36 -4.49 -4.05
C ALA A 67 14.98 -3.31 -3.29
N GLN A 68 16.14 -2.84 -3.74
CA GLN A 68 16.82 -1.70 -3.14
C GLN A 68 15.96 -0.44 -3.27
N ASP A 69 15.34 -0.23 -4.43
CA ASP A 69 14.45 0.92 -4.66
C ASP A 69 13.28 0.91 -3.67
N PHE A 70 12.71 -0.25 -3.41
CA PHE A 70 11.63 -0.40 -2.44
C PHE A 70 12.11 -0.05 -1.02
N GLU A 71 13.30 -0.54 -0.64
CA GLU A 71 13.87 -0.22 0.67
C GLU A 71 14.09 1.29 0.82
N GLU A 72 14.63 1.94 -0.22
CA GLU A 72 14.84 3.38 -0.20
C GLU A 72 13.53 4.16 -0.13
N PHE A 73 12.49 3.69 -0.83
CA PHE A 73 11.16 4.28 -0.75
C PHE A 73 10.64 4.28 0.69
N LYS A 74 10.81 3.17 1.40
CA LYS A 74 10.37 3.07 2.80
C LYS A 74 11.07 4.06 3.73
N LEU A 75 12.28 4.49 3.36
CA LEU A 75 13.10 5.41 4.15
C LEU A 75 12.98 6.86 3.70
N ASP A 76 12.11 7.17 2.73
CA ASP A 76 11.92 8.53 2.24
C ASP A 76 11.56 9.49 3.37
N GLU A 77 12.25 10.64 3.42
CA GLU A 77 12.09 11.59 4.53
C GLU A 77 10.71 12.25 4.55
N GLU A 78 10.16 12.58 3.40
CA GLU A 78 8.82 13.17 3.32
C GLU A 78 7.78 12.15 3.80
N ARG A 79 7.89 10.92 3.32
CA ARG A 79 7.00 9.83 3.73
C ARG A 79 7.05 9.63 5.25
N LYS A 80 8.27 9.67 5.83
CA LYS A 80 8.45 9.51 7.27
C LYS A 80 7.77 10.60 8.09
N GLN A 81 7.76 11.83 7.58
CA GLN A 81 7.10 12.95 8.28
C GLN A 81 5.61 12.73 8.46
N PHE A 82 4.99 11.89 7.63
CA PHE A 82 3.56 11.64 7.66
C PHE A 82 3.18 10.23 8.12
N LEU A 83 4.14 9.46 8.64
CA LEU A 83 3.86 8.11 9.16
C LEU A 83 2.85 8.09 10.30
N HIS A 84 2.70 9.20 11.04
CA HIS A 84 1.69 9.30 12.07
C HIS A 84 0.27 9.13 11.51
N LEU A 85 0.04 9.58 10.27
CA LEU A 85 -1.26 9.38 9.61
C LEU A 85 -1.50 7.90 9.31
N LYS A 86 -0.46 7.18 8.91
CA LYS A 86 -0.53 5.75 8.69
C LYS A 86 -0.89 5.02 9.99
N LYS A 87 -0.20 5.34 11.07
CA LYS A 87 -0.45 4.71 12.39
C LYS A 87 -1.86 4.99 12.91
N GLN A 88 -2.39 6.18 12.63
CA GLN A 88 -3.73 6.57 13.07
C GLN A 88 -4.84 5.89 12.28
N SER A 89 -4.56 5.40 11.08
CA SER A 89 -5.59 4.95 10.15
C SER A 89 -5.52 3.49 9.79
N ILE A 90 -4.32 2.88 9.77
CA ILE A 90 -4.16 1.48 9.37
C ILE A 90 -4.19 0.58 10.60
N LYS A 91 -5.17 -0.34 10.62
CA LYS A 91 -5.34 -1.36 11.64
C LYS A 91 -4.28 -2.44 11.50
N GLU A 92 -4.12 -2.95 10.27
CA GLU A 92 -3.11 -3.94 9.91
C GLU A 92 -2.99 -3.99 8.39
N ALA A 93 -1.92 -4.59 7.90
CA ALA A 93 -1.74 -4.80 6.48
C ALA A 93 -0.91 -6.06 6.25
N PHE A 94 -1.28 -6.82 5.19
CA PHE A 94 -0.43 -7.88 4.69
C PHE A 94 0.41 -7.28 3.57
N LEU A 95 1.72 -7.44 3.64
CA LEU A 95 2.64 -7.02 2.60
C LEU A 95 3.29 -8.25 1.99
N ILE A 96 3.11 -8.43 0.70
CA ILE A 96 3.65 -9.57 -0.04
C ILE A 96 4.60 -9.03 -1.08
N GLU A 97 5.86 -9.47 -1.01
CA GLU A 97 6.89 -9.11 -1.98
C GLU A 97 7.16 -10.31 -2.87
N GLY A 98 7.18 -10.08 -4.17
CA GLY A 98 7.38 -11.18 -5.10
C GLY A 98 7.94 -10.73 -6.43
N THR A 99 8.00 -11.68 -7.36
CA THR A 99 8.47 -11.44 -8.73
C THR A 99 7.42 -11.92 -9.71
N LYS A 100 7.46 -11.35 -10.92
CA LYS A 100 6.61 -11.80 -12.01
C LYS A 100 7.22 -13.02 -12.66
N ILE A 101 6.43 -14.04 -12.82
CA ILE A 101 6.90 -15.31 -13.41
C ILE A 101 6.53 -15.45 -14.90
#